data_c37b70dcddf33e6e36884434b147e6b0
#
_entry.id   c37b70dcddf33e6e36884434b147e6b0
#
_cell.length_a   1.000
_cell.length_b   1.000
_cell.length_c   1.000
_cell.angle_alpha   90.00
_cell.angle_beta   90.00
_cell.angle_gamma   90.00
#
_symmetry.space_group_name_H-M   'P 1'
#
loop_
_entity.id
_entity.type
_entity.pdbx_description
1 polymer ?
#
loop_
_entity_poly.entity_id
_entity_poly.type
_entity_poly.pdbx_seq_one_letter_code
_entity_poly.pdbx_strand_id
1 'polypeptide(L)'
;MKLTIQRILIVILAICSTTMMMAGCSSSVYPSDSTKASKQWCFPLSGAKVISPFGKRGGRLHSGVDIKTKDKDNIYAAFDGEVIFSGKYYGYGNLVRIKHANGLETYYSHNSKNLVKVGEKVKAGQLIALTGHTGSATTPHLHFEIRLNGKAQNPAKYFNFTNYTLKKR
;
A
#
# COMPACT_ATOMS: atom_id res chain seq x y z
N MET A 1 -26.75 -45.92 44.68
CA MET A 1 -25.67 -45.44 45.54
C MET A 1 -24.35 -45.70 44.85
N LYS A 2 -23.79 -44.68 44.19
CA LYS A 2 -22.36 -44.47 43.87
C LYS A 2 -22.30 -43.34 42.83
N LEU A 3 -21.93 -42.14 43.28
CA LEU A 3 -21.57 -41.02 42.46
C LEU A 3 -20.30 -41.31 41.70
N THR A 4 -20.31 -41.10 40.38
CA THR A 4 -19.10 -41.08 39.59
C THR A 4 -18.88 -39.66 39.10
N ILE A 5 -17.87 -39.04 39.66
CA ILE A 5 -17.41 -37.67 39.32
C ILE A 5 -16.73 -37.73 37.95
N GLN A 6 -17.38 -37.14 36.95
CA GLN A 6 -16.82 -37.05 35.62
C GLN A 6 -15.94 -35.78 35.57
N ARG A 7 -14.63 -36.00 35.54
CA ARG A 7 -13.62 -34.96 35.39
C ARG A 7 -13.75 -34.36 33.98
N ILE A 8 -14.19 -33.12 33.91
CA ILE A 8 -14.17 -32.32 32.67
C ILE A 8 -12.69 -31.95 32.43
N LEU A 9 -12.09 -32.57 31.44
CA LEU A 9 -10.77 -32.24 30.92
C LEU A 9 -10.94 -31.03 30.01
N ILE A 10 -10.60 -29.85 30.49
CA ILE A 10 -10.53 -28.65 29.66
C ILE A 10 -9.26 -28.75 28.82
N VAL A 11 -9.44 -29.16 27.58
CA VAL A 11 -8.37 -29.06 26.56
C VAL A 11 -8.29 -27.58 26.15
N ILE A 12 -7.31 -26.90 26.71
CA ILE A 12 -6.92 -25.57 26.22
C ILE A 12 -6.21 -25.79 24.88
N LEU A 13 -6.95 -25.62 23.80
CA LEU A 13 -6.37 -25.50 22.47
C LEU A 13 -5.63 -24.16 22.43
N ALA A 14 -4.31 -24.21 22.59
CA ALA A 14 -3.44 -23.09 22.28
C ALA A 14 -3.51 -22.87 20.76
N ILE A 15 -4.39 -21.95 20.34
CA ILE A 15 -4.37 -21.45 18.97
C ILE A 15 -3.10 -20.61 18.88
N CYS A 16 -2.05 -21.21 18.34
CA CYS A 16 -0.85 -20.50 17.89
C CYS A 16 -1.27 -19.60 16.72
N SER A 17 -1.70 -18.37 17.04
CA SER A 17 -1.89 -17.33 16.02
C SER A 17 -0.50 -16.97 15.52
N THR A 18 -0.10 -17.54 14.39
CA THR A 18 0.99 -17.02 13.60
C THR A 18 0.60 -15.61 13.14
N THR A 19 0.97 -14.62 13.94
CA THR A 19 0.95 -13.22 13.55
C THR A 19 1.93 -13.07 12.39
N MET A 20 1.40 -13.17 11.17
CA MET A 20 2.10 -12.80 9.96
C MET A 20 2.46 -11.31 10.09
N MET A 21 3.72 -11.02 10.42
CA MET A 21 4.24 -9.66 10.48
C MET A 21 4.06 -9.02 9.10
N MET A 22 3.08 -8.16 8.97
CA MET A 22 2.88 -7.27 7.82
C MET A 22 4.01 -6.23 7.85
N ALA A 23 5.17 -6.59 7.28
CA ALA A 23 6.29 -5.68 7.15
C ALA A 23 5.88 -4.48 6.28
N GLY A 24 5.98 -3.29 6.83
CA GLY A 24 5.71 -2.03 6.13
C GLY A 24 4.42 -1.31 6.50
N CYS A 25 3.54 -1.89 7.32
CA CYS A 25 2.43 -1.18 7.93
C CYS A 25 2.80 -0.81 9.37
N SER A 26 2.80 0.46 9.67
CA SER A 26 3.01 0.97 11.04
C SER A 26 1.78 1.70 11.52
N SER A 27 1.18 1.21 12.59
CA SER A 27 0.22 1.95 13.39
C SER A 27 0.99 2.77 14.42
N SER A 28 1.72 3.81 13.99
CA SER A 28 2.30 4.75 14.94
C SER A 28 1.17 5.57 15.55
N VAL A 29 0.79 5.22 16.76
CA VAL A 29 -0.06 6.05 17.62
C VAL A 29 0.77 7.27 17.98
N TYR A 30 0.53 8.41 17.30
CA TYR A 30 0.97 9.69 17.80
C TYR A 30 0.18 10.02 19.06
N PRO A 31 0.79 10.64 20.10
CA PRO A 31 0.07 11.02 21.31
C PRO A 31 -1.12 11.89 20.93
N SER A 32 -2.27 11.53 21.48
CA SER A 32 -3.58 12.05 21.17
C SER A 32 -3.69 13.54 21.52
N ASP A 33 -3.71 14.38 20.49
CA ASP A 33 -4.60 15.53 20.55
C ASP A 33 -5.96 15.05 20.06
N SER A 34 -6.96 15.11 20.94
CA SER A 34 -8.23 14.37 20.87
C SER A 34 -9.23 14.88 19.82
N THR A 35 -8.78 15.52 18.74
CA THR A 35 -9.63 16.07 17.67
C THR A 35 -9.16 15.82 16.23
N LYS A 36 -8.02 15.15 16.01
CA LYS A 36 -7.59 14.75 14.66
C LYS A 36 -7.50 13.24 14.56
N ALA A 37 -8.38 12.65 13.77
CA ALA A 37 -8.26 11.26 13.35
C ALA A 37 -6.81 10.96 12.96
N SER A 38 -6.16 10.03 13.64
CA SER A 38 -4.80 9.61 13.35
C SER A 38 -4.71 9.21 11.88
N LYS A 39 -3.93 9.92 11.07
CA LYS A 39 -3.70 9.56 9.67
C LYS A 39 -2.95 8.24 9.64
N GLN A 40 -3.68 7.15 9.48
CA GLN A 40 -3.12 5.84 9.29
C GLN A 40 -2.45 5.79 7.92
N TRP A 41 -1.26 5.23 7.84
CA TRP A 41 -0.50 5.09 6.60
C TRP A 41 0.19 3.73 6.53
N CYS A 42 0.51 3.30 5.31
CA CYS A 42 1.31 2.11 5.05
C CYS A 42 2.26 2.36 3.89
N PHE A 43 3.46 1.81 3.95
CA PHE A 43 4.37 1.85 2.80
C PHE A 43 3.83 0.89 1.72
N PRO A 44 3.66 1.34 0.46
CA PRO A 44 2.91 0.59 -0.54
C PRO A 44 3.57 -0.73 -0.96
N LEU A 45 4.90 -0.83 -0.84
CA LEU A 45 5.66 -2.03 -1.20
C LEU A 45 6.87 -2.17 -0.28
N SER A 46 6.78 -3.04 0.70
CA SER A 46 7.78 -3.20 1.77
C SER A 46 9.08 -3.81 1.27
N GLY A 47 10.21 -3.37 1.83
CA GLY A 47 11.53 -3.95 1.59
C GLY A 47 12.11 -3.68 0.21
N ALA A 48 11.49 -2.82 -0.60
CA ALA A 48 11.84 -2.63 -1.99
C ALA A 48 12.71 -1.39 -2.24
N LYS A 49 13.71 -1.53 -3.12
CA LYS A 49 14.64 -0.45 -3.50
C LYS A 49 14.04 0.42 -4.60
N VAL A 50 14.17 1.75 -4.47
CA VAL A 50 13.89 2.67 -5.59
C VAL A 50 14.95 2.47 -6.67
N ILE A 51 14.49 2.13 -7.88
CA ILE A 51 15.35 1.97 -9.07
C ILE A 51 15.29 3.18 -10.00
N SER A 52 14.26 4.01 -9.85
CA SER A 52 14.13 5.23 -10.63
C SER A 52 13.37 6.29 -9.83
N PRO A 53 14.00 7.44 -9.53
CA PRO A 53 13.38 8.51 -8.77
C PRO A 53 12.41 9.35 -9.62
N PHE A 54 11.55 10.10 -8.93
CA PHE A 54 10.76 11.18 -9.52
C PHE A 54 11.67 12.26 -10.14
N GLY A 55 11.29 12.81 -11.30
CA GLY A 55 11.97 13.95 -11.88
C GLY A 55 12.14 13.89 -13.39
N LYS A 56 12.84 14.86 -13.97
CA LYS A 56 13.07 14.95 -15.41
C LYS A 56 14.05 13.87 -15.87
N ARG A 57 13.71 13.18 -16.96
CA ARG A 57 14.54 12.18 -17.65
C ARG A 57 14.42 12.38 -19.16
N GLY A 58 15.50 12.66 -19.89
CA GLY A 58 15.48 12.78 -21.35
C GLY A 58 14.41 13.73 -21.90
N GLY A 59 14.16 14.85 -21.24
CA GLY A 59 13.14 15.82 -21.64
C GLY A 59 11.70 15.52 -21.17
N ARG A 60 11.44 14.36 -20.55
CA ARG A 60 10.12 13.97 -20.01
C ARG A 60 10.12 13.94 -18.49
N LEU A 61 8.97 14.24 -17.89
CA LEU A 61 8.78 14.10 -16.45
C LEU A 61 8.45 12.63 -16.11
N HIS A 62 9.25 12.02 -15.22
CA HIS A 62 8.87 10.81 -14.51
C HIS A 62 8.01 11.21 -13.33
N SER A 63 6.70 10.96 -13.41
CA SER A 63 5.67 11.46 -12.50
C SER A 63 5.58 10.72 -11.17
N GLY A 64 6.38 9.67 -10.96
CA GLY A 64 6.41 8.85 -9.75
C GLY A 64 7.79 8.37 -9.37
N VAL A 65 7.83 7.30 -8.61
CA VAL A 65 9.02 6.50 -8.34
C VAL A 65 8.80 5.08 -8.80
N ASP A 66 9.85 4.48 -9.40
CA ASP A 66 9.82 3.07 -9.72
C ASP A 66 10.52 2.29 -8.60
N ILE A 67 9.80 1.35 -8.04
CA ILE A 67 10.22 0.55 -6.89
C ILE A 67 10.42 -0.88 -7.38
N LYS A 68 11.65 -1.40 -7.26
CA LYS A 68 12.00 -2.76 -7.69
C LYS A 68 11.22 -3.79 -6.87
N THR A 69 10.74 -4.81 -7.55
CA THR A 69 9.96 -5.90 -6.95
C THR A 69 10.17 -7.20 -7.71
N LYS A 70 9.59 -8.28 -7.21
CA LYS A 70 9.34 -9.50 -7.96
C LYS A 70 7.96 -9.44 -8.59
N ASP A 71 7.70 -10.29 -9.56
CA ASP A 71 6.35 -10.44 -10.09
C ASP A 71 5.41 -11.01 -9.02
N LYS A 72 4.19 -10.46 -8.94
CA LYS A 72 3.14 -10.85 -7.98
C LYS A 72 3.42 -10.55 -6.49
N ASP A 73 4.36 -9.65 -6.17
CA ASP A 73 4.48 -9.13 -4.81
C ASP A 73 3.23 -8.29 -4.44
N ASN A 74 2.88 -8.27 -3.17
CA ASN A 74 1.69 -7.57 -2.66
C ASN A 74 1.88 -6.05 -2.69
N ILE A 75 0.90 -5.33 -3.24
CA ILE A 75 0.82 -3.87 -3.21
C ILE A 75 -0.27 -3.46 -2.22
N TYR A 76 0.06 -2.55 -1.30
CA TYR A 76 -0.84 -2.07 -0.26
C TYR A 76 -1.23 -0.62 -0.48
N ALA A 77 -2.47 -0.26 -0.10
CA ALA A 77 -2.90 1.14 -0.10
C ALA A 77 -2.07 1.98 0.87
N ALA A 78 -1.52 3.10 0.40
CA ALA A 78 -0.66 3.96 1.21
C ALA A 78 -1.42 4.71 2.31
N PHE A 79 -2.69 5.05 2.06
CA PHE A 79 -3.57 5.80 2.96
C PHE A 79 -5.01 5.30 2.84
N ASP A 80 -5.85 5.62 3.82
CA ASP A 80 -7.30 5.44 3.73
C ASP A 80 -7.85 6.23 2.55
N GLY A 81 -8.81 5.66 1.81
CA GLY A 81 -9.39 6.36 0.66
C GLY A 81 -10.46 5.57 -0.07
N GLU A 82 -10.79 6.04 -1.26
CA GLU A 82 -11.74 5.43 -2.17
C GLU A 82 -11.10 5.17 -3.53
N VAL A 83 -11.30 3.99 -4.07
CA VAL A 83 -10.79 3.60 -5.40
C VAL A 83 -11.58 4.35 -6.47
N ILE A 84 -10.90 5.25 -7.19
CA ILE A 84 -11.51 6.03 -8.27
C ILE A 84 -11.20 5.48 -9.66
N PHE A 85 -10.28 4.53 -9.76
CA PHE A 85 -9.97 3.80 -10.99
C PHE A 85 -9.35 2.44 -10.67
N SER A 86 -9.76 1.42 -11.41
CA SER A 86 -9.15 0.08 -11.38
C SER A 86 -9.34 -0.60 -12.74
N GLY A 87 -8.27 -0.65 -13.54
CA GLY A 87 -8.34 -1.16 -14.91
C GLY A 87 -7.07 -0.93 -15.71
N LYS A 88 -7.15 -1.20 -17.04
CA LYS A 88 -6.05 -0.91 -17.97
C LYS A 88 -6.04 0.58 -18.33
N TYR A 89 -4.87 1.20 -18.31
CA TYR A 89 -4.66 2.58 -18.70
C TYR A 89 -3.41 2.69 -19.59
N TYR A 90 -3.49 3.51 -20.64
CA TYR A 90 -2.39 3.64 -21.60
C TYR A 90 -1.06 4.01 -20.91
N GLY A 91 0.01 3.28 -21.22
CA GLY A 91 1.34 3.43 -20.62
C GLY A 91 1.46 2.84 -19.21
N TYR A 92 0.46 3.00 -18.35
CA TYR A 92 0.47 2.50 -16.96
C TYR A 92 0.16 1.00 -16.82
N GLY A 93 -0.36 0.36 -17.87
CA GLY A 93 -0.81 -1.03 -17.78
C GLY A 93 -2.03 -1.17 -16.87
N ASN A 94 -2.08 -2.20 -16.04
CA ASN A 94 -3.10 -2.30 -15.00
C ASN A 94 -2.78 -1.30 -13.90
N LEU A 95 -3.73 -0.41 -13.64
CA LEU A 95 -3.62 0.74 -12.73
C LEU A 95 -4.71 0.68 -11.67
N VAL A 96 -4.35 0.95 -10.43
CA VAL A 96 -5.27 1.34 -9.36
C VAL A 96 -5.01 2.78 -8.99
N ARG A 97 -6.07 3.61 -8.89
CA ARG A 97 -6.01 4.97 -8.38
C ARG A 97 -6.91 5.09 -7.17
N ILE A 98 -6.40 5.70 -6.11
CA ILE A 98 -7.12 5.90 -4.86
C ILE A 98 -7.14 7.39 -4.57
N LYS A 99 -8.33 7.93 -4.30
CA LYS A 99 -8.55 9.29 -3.83
C LYS A 99 -8.56 9.29 -2.30
N HIS A 100 -7.79 10.19 -1.72
CA HIS A 100 -7.65 10.38 -0.28
C HIS A 100 -8.22 11.73 0.14
N ALA A 101 -8.20 12.01 1.44
CA ALA A 101 -8.56 13.32 1.95
C ALA A 101 -7.64 14.43 1.38
N ASN A 102 -8.16 15.67 1.38
CA ASN A 102 -7.41 16.87 1.02
C ASN A 102 -6.87 16.92 -0.42
N GLY A 103 -7.58 16.29 -1.39
CA GLY A 103 -7.21 16.30 -2.80
C GLY A 103 -5.99 15.45 -3.15
N LEU A 104 -5.53 14.62 -2.23
CA LEU A 104 -4.45 13.67 -2.47
C LEU A 104 -4.95 12.46 -3.25
N GLU A 105 -4.17 12.01 -4.22
CA GLU A 105 -4.39 10.75 -4.95
C GLU A 105 -3.10 9.93 -5.00
N THR A 106 -3.24 8.60 -4.98
CA THR A 106 -2.12 7.68 -5.22
C THR A 106 -2.41 6.77 -6.40
N TYR A 107 -1.37 6.47 -7.17
CA TYR A 107 -1.39 5.66 -8.38
C TYR A 107 -0.47 4.46 -8.18
N TYR A 108 -0.98 3.27 -8.51
CA TYR A 108 -0.27 2.00 -8.39
C TYR A 108 -0.33 1.30 -9.74
N SER A 109 0.79 1.28 -10.48
CA SER A 109 0.83 0.93 -11.88
C SER A 109 1.68 -0.30 -12.18
N HIS A 110 1.55 -0.78 -13.41
CA HIS A 110 2.22 -1.97 -13.96
C HIS A 110 1.83 -3.26 -13.25
N ASN A 111 0.64 -3.27 -12.60
CA ASN A 111 0.14 -4.40 -11.85
C ASN A 111 -0.06 -5.62 -12.76
N SER A 112 0.23 -6.82 -12.26
CA SER A 112 -0.20 -8.06 -12.90
C SER A 112 -1.70 -8.26 -12.69
N LYS A 113 -2.22 -7.86 -11.51
CA LYS A 113 -3.64 -7.99 -11.17
C LYS A 113 -4.06 -6.89 -10.19
N ASN A 114 -5.19 -6.23 -10.48
CA ASN A 114 -5.88 -5.39 -9.53
C ASN A 114 -6.85 -6.24 -8.70
N LEU A 115 -6.92 -6.02 -7.39
CA LEU A 115 -7.73 -6.80 -6.44
C LEU A 115 -8.91 -6.01 -5.87
N VAL A 116 -9.00 -4.72 -6.21
CA VAL A 116 -10.06 -3.80 -5.76
C VAL A 116 -10.81 -3.22 -6.95
N LYS A 117 -12.04 -2.73 -6.70
CA LYS A 117 -12.96 -2.18 -7.71
C LYS A 117 -13.21 -0.69 -7.46
N VAL A 118 -13.60 0.03 -8.51
CA VAL A 118 -14.02 1.45 -8.40
C VAL A 118 -15.18 1.58 -7.42
N GLY A 119 -15.13 2.61 -6.57
CA GLY A 119 -16.08 2.89 -5.49
C GLY A 119 -15.78 2.16 -4.19
N GLU A 120 -14.81 1.22 -4.16
CA GLU A 120 -14.42 0.52 -2.94
C GLU A 120 -13.66 1.46 -1.99
N LYS A 121 -14.09 1.49 -0.72
CA LYS A 121 -13.35 2.16 0.35
C LYS A 121 -12.25 1.25 0.87
N VAL A 122 -11.04 1.75 0.88
CA VAL A 122 -9.85 1.02 1.32
C VAL A 122 -9.20 1.67 2.52
N LYS A 123 -8.56 0.84 3.35
CA LYS A 123 -7.76 1.29 4.49
C LYS A 123 -6.27 1.27 4.15
N ALA A 124 -5.49 2.13 4.79
CA ALA A 124 -4.04 2.04 4.73
C ALA A 124 -3.57 0.63 5.11
N GLY A 125 -2.70 0.04 4.29
CA GLY A 125 -2.25 -1.35 4.47
C GLY A 125 -3.20 -2.42 3.93
N GLN A 126 -4.34 -2.07 3.34
CA GLN A 126 -5.18 -3.03 2.62
C GLN A 126 -4.47 -3.47 1.34
N LEU A 127 -4.46 -4.79 1.07
CA LEU A 127 -3.98 -5.36 -0.18
C LEU A 127 -4.89 -4.93 -1.34
N ILE A 128 -4.31 -4.26 -2.36
CA ILE A 128 -5.08 -3.66 -3.46
C ILE A 128 -4.70 -4.18 -4.83
N ALA A 129 -3.48 -4.69 -5.00
CA ALA A 129 -3.01 -5.20 -6.28
C ALA A 129 -1.79 -6.13 -6.09
N LEU A 130 -1.41 -6.80 -7.16
CA LEU A 130 -0.17 -7.57 -7.27
C LEU A 130 0.75 -6.89 -8.29
N THR A 131 2.04 -6.82 -7.99
CA THR A 131 3.05 -6.25 -8.90
C THR A 131 3.18 -7.07 -10.17
N GLY A 132 3.62 -6.41 -11.23
CA GLY A 132 3.87 -7.01 -12.52
C GLY A 132 4.71 -6.10 -13.42
N HIS A 133 4.55 -6.29 -14.72
CA HIS A 133 5.24 -5.51 -15.76
C HIS A 133 4.32 -5.19 -16.94
N THR A 134 3.03 -4.92 -16.66
CA THR A 134 2.06 -4.55 -17.70
C THR A 134 2.27 -3.10 -18.17
N GLY A 135 1.71 -2.76 -19.34
CA GLY A 135 1.87 -1.43 -19.94
C GLY A 135 3.26 -1.23 -20.54
N SER A 136 3.91 -0.11 -20.26
CA SER A 136 5.24 0.23 -20.78
C SER A 136 6.40 -0.30 -19.94
N ALA A 137 6.14 -1.06 -18.87
CA ALA A 137 7.16 -1.64 -18.04
C ALA A 137 7.91 -2.77 -18.77
N THR A 138 9.24 -2.78 -18.70
CA THR A 138 10.11 -3.82 -19.28
C THR A 138 10.51 -4.89 -18.28
N THR A 139 10.43 -4.58 -16.98
CA THR A 139 10.75 -5.48 -15.87
C THR A 139 9.76 -5.29 -14.74
N PRO A 140 9.55 -6.28 -13.86
CA PRO A 140 8.66 -6.12 -12.72
C PRO A 140 9.09 -4.97 -11.80
N HIS A 141 8.20 -3.99 -11.64
CA HIS A 141 8.35 -2.88 -10.69
C HIS A 141 6.98 -2.26 -10.37
N LEU A 142 6.88 -1.61 -9.23
CA LEU A 142 5.76 -0.74 -8.92
C LEU A 142 6.13 0.69 -9.35
N HIS A 143 5.41 1.25 -10.32
CA HIS A 143 5.42 2.68 -10.54
C HIS A 143 4.39 3.33 -9.61
N PHE A 144 4.88 4.08 -8.62
CA PHE A 144 4.08 4.71 -7.57
C PHE A 144 4.09 6.23 -7.70
N GLU A 145 2.88 6.82 -7.82
CA GLU A 145 2.74 8.28 -7.84
C GLU A 145 1.93 8.78 -6.66
N ILE A 146 2.25 9.99 -6.25
CA ILE A 146 1.41 10.83 -5.39
C ILE A 146 1.03 12.08 -6.20
N ARG A 147 -0.25 12.41 -6.24
CA ARG A 147 -0.75 13.63 -6.86
C ARG A 147 -1.53 14.47 -5.86
N LEU A 148 -1.40 15.77 -5.96
CA LEU A 148 -2.19 16.73 -5.19
C LEU A 148 -2.96 17.59 -6.18
N ASN A 149 -4.29 17.54 -6.14
CA ASN A 149 -5.17 18.23 -7.08
C ASN A 149 -4.76 17.97 -8.55
N GLY A 150 -4.51 16.69 -8.89
CA GLY A 150 -4.09 16.22 -10.21
C GLY A 150 -2.62 16.44 -10.57
N LYS A 151 -1.86 17.26 -9.83
CA LYS A 151 -0.45 17.54 -10.10
C LYS A 151 0.47 16.54 -9.42
N ALA A 152 1.36 15.88 -10.20
CA ALA A 152 2.33 14.93 -9.68
C ALA A 152 3.27 15.59 -8.65
N GLN A 153 3.46 14.92 -7.54
CA GLN A 153 4.33 15.29 -6.44
C GLN A 153 5.45 14.27 -6.32
N ASN A 154 6.63 14.71 -5.90
CA ASN A 154 7.71 13.78 -5.61
C ASN A 154 7.35 12.92 -4.38
N PRO A 155 7.18 11.58 -4.53
CA PRO A 155 6.84 10.70 -3.41
C PRO A 155 7.86 10.74 -2.27
N ALA A 156 9.12 11.08 -2.55
CA ALA A 156 10.15 11.24 -1.53
C ALA A 156 9.93 12.44 -0.57
N LYS A 157 8.96 13.32 -0.87
CA LYS A 157 8.50 14.34 0.08
C LYS A 157 7.57 13.76 1.15
N TYR A 158 6.93 12.64 0.87
CA TYR A 158 5.96 11.98 1.75
C TYR A 158 6.60 10.78 2.47
N PHE A 159 7.37 9.98 1.77
CA PHE A 159 7.99 8.76 2.27
C PHE A 159 9.50 8.84 2.32
N ASN A 160 10.09 8.25 3.35
CA ASN A 160 11.50 7.93 3.37
C ASN A 160 11.68 6.50 2.82
N PHE A 161 12.27 6.39 1.63
CA PHE A 161 12.47 5.12 0.93
C PHE A 161 13.70 4.33 1.44
N THR A 162 14.46 4.88 2.41
CA THR A 162 15.57 4.17 3.04
C THR A 162 15.11 3.33 4.23
N ASN A 163 14.25 3.91 5.06
CA ASN A 163 13.74 3.26 6.28
C ASN A 163 12.23 2.99 6.26
N TYR A 164 11.58 3.19 5.09
CA TYR A 164 10.16 2.90 4.84
C TYR A 164 9.21 3.60 5.81
N THR A 165 9.50 4.83 6.16
CA THR A 165 8.68 5.64 7.07
C THR A 165 8.01 6.80 6.37
N LEU A 166 6.89 7.29 6.94
CA LEU A 166 6.27 8.54 6.53
C LEU A 166 7.12 9.71 7.04
N LYS A 167 7.37 10.71 6.19
CA LYS A 167 8.03 11.94 6.61
C LYS A 167 7.06 12.81 7.40
N LYS A 168 7.49 13.32 8.53
CA LYS A 168 6.76 14.37 9.26
C LYS A 168 6.72 15.64 8.40
N ARG A 169 5.54 16.21 8.26
CA ARG A 169 5.35 17.55 7.70
C ARG A 169 5.39 18.59 8.79
#